data_47b1abc1bb4598e9724982252b79d231
#
_entry.id   47b1abc1bb4598e9724982252b79d231
#
_cell.length_a   1.000
_cell.length_b   1.000
_cell.length_c   1.000
_cell.angle_alpha   90.00
_cell.angle_beta   90.00
_cell.angle_gamma   90.00
#
_symmetry.space_group_name_H-M   'P 1'
#
loop_
_entity.id
_entity.type
_entity.pdbx_description
1 polymer ?
#
loop_
_entity_poly.entity_id
_entity_poly.type
_entity_poly.pdbx_seq_one_letter_code
_entity_poly.pdbx_strand_id
1 'polypeptide(L)'
;MKKFKAIIALALAMIVALSFATMTVGAEYESKTLKIFCYNVAGLPIDLDVPLKQAAIGKYINDNDYDIVAVQEDFTYHSYLDEQIKTYPYKTIHTGSIPWGDGLNVFSKTTLYNEERQIWDKLSGVIDGGSDELTPKGFLYTVVELEDGVYLDLYTIHADAYGDPGSVEARTDNFRQLAEHINNRKTDRPVIVVGDYNAFLHTKSPSDDTGIRTYMIDGAGMKDAWVECHNNGNYDDFSSYIDKYGYGYLSTIGKWDSIERAMYKDGGGVHLEVSQLTYDYIEYDGRTELSDHPALKVEFTYTKTDDFVENSDPLAVKTENKTESVFRRIYYFFVDIFKLLSNWDALMALLGGIGK
;
A
#
# COMPACT_ATOMS: atom_id res chain seq x y z
N MET A 1 -11.33 -57.74 47.36
CA MET A 1 -11.19 -57.76 45.88
C MET A 1 -11.99 -56.64 45.16
N LYS A 2 -13.30 -56.43 45.41
CA LYS A 2 -14.10 -55.38 44.71
C LYS A 2 -13.59 -53.96 44.95
N LYS A 3 -13.19 -53.56 46.18
CA LYS A 3 -12.66 -52.24 46.50
C LYS A 3 -11.32 -51.95 45.84
N PHE A 4 -10.46 -52.97 45.69
CA PHE A 4 -9.17 -52.83 45.04
C PHE A 4 -9.28 -52.64 43.51
N LYS A 5 -10.25 -53.33 42.87
CA LYS A 5 -10.55 -53.11 41.45
C LYS A 5 -11.12 -51.71 41.19
N ALA A 6 -11.91 -51.16 42.09
CA ALA A 6 -12.46 -49.80 41.97
C ALA A 6 -11.36 -48.71 42.09
N ILE A 7 -10.38 -48.89 42.96
CA ILE A 7 -9.24 -47.99 43.12
C ILE A 7 -8.35 -47.99 41.87
N ILE A 8 -8.08 -49.17 41.30
CA ILE A 8 -7.31 -49.29 40.04
C ILE A 8 -8.07 -48.65 38.88
N ALA A 9 -9.38 -48.84 38.78
CA ALA A 9 -10.20 -48.21 37.72
C ALA A 9 -10.22 -46.67 37.87
N LEU A 10 -10.28 -46.15 39.10
CA LEU A 10 -10.24 -44.72 39.36
C LEU A 10 -8.86 -44.12 39.06
N ALA A 11 -7.78 -44.84 39.40
CA ALA A 11 -6.41 -44.43 39.07
C ALA A 11 -6.15 -44.44 37.56
N LEU A 12 -6.64 -45.46 36.84
CA LEU A 12 -6.56 -45.49 35.37
C LEU A 12 -7.42 -44.40 34.72
N ALA A 13 -8.60 -44.12 35.23
CA ALA A 13 -9.43 -42.99 34.74
C ALA A 13 -8.78 -41.65 34.99
N MET A 14 -8.09 -41.45 36.14
CA MET A 14 -7.33 -40.24 36.39
C MET A 14 -6.08 -40.11 35.51
N ILE A 15 -5.37 -41.21 35.23
CA ILE A 15 -4.24 -41.22 34.31
C ILE A 15 -4.70 -40.92 32.90
N VAL A 16 -5.81 -41.45 32.44
CA VAL A 16 -6.42 -41.15 31.14
C VAL A 16 -6.93 -39.71 31.10
N ALA A 17 -7.55 -39.22 32.17
CA ALA A 17 -7.96 -37.80 32.25
C ALA A 17 -6.76 -36.82 32.30
N LEU A 18 -5.66 -37.19 32.97
CA LEU A 18 -4.43 -36.43 32.96
C LEU A 18 -3.69 -36.50 31.59
N SER A 19 -3.80 -37.61 30.87
CA SER A 19 -3.23 -37.70 29.51
C SER A 19 -4.07 -36.96 28.44
N PHE A 20 -5.38 -36.73 28.70
CA PHE A 20 -6.20 -35.82 27.89
C PHE A 20 -6.05 -34.34 28.35
N ALA A 21 -5.51 -34.09 29.53
CA ALA A 21 -5.16 -32.78 30.03
C ALA A 21 -3.73 -32.33 29.66
N THR A 22 -3.00 -33.09 28.85
CA THR A 22 -1.96 -32.49 28.00
C THR A 22 -2.71 -31.69 26.93
N MET A 23 -3.28 -30.58 27.38
CA MET A 23 -3.61 -29.51 26.47
C MET A 23 -2.38 -29.34 25.56
N THR A 24 -2.59 -29.42 24.29
CA THR A 24 -1.70 -28.78 23.33
C THR A 24 -1.52 -27.36 23.86
N VAL A 25 -0.43 -27.11 24.57
CA VAL A 25 0.07 -25.75 24.73
C VAL A 25 0.43 -25.40 23.30
N GLY A 26 -0.47 -24.69 22.61
CA GLY A 26 -0.16 -24.12 21.32
C GLY A 26 1.17 -23.39 21.47
N ALA A 27 2.04 -23.50 20.50
CA ALA A 27 3.28 -22.73 20.53
C ALA A 27 2.89 -21.28 20.72
N GLU A 28 3.35 -20.66 21.81
CA GLU A 28 3.15 -19.23 22.03
C GLU A 28 4.13 -18.53 21.07
N TYR A 29 3.63 -18.11 19.91
CA TYR A 29 4.42 -17.39 18.94
C TYR A 29 4.57 -15.94 19.37
N GLU A 30 5.80 -15.45 19.36
CA GLU A 30 6.09 -14.06 19.68
C GLU A 30 5.57 -13.16 18.55
N SER A 31 4.82 -12.11 18.92
CA SER A 31 4.41 -11.06 18.00
C SER A 31 5.59 -10.13 17.73
N LYS A 32 5.83 -9.80 16.48
CA LYS A 32 6.86 -8.88 16.03
C LYS A 32 6.26 -7.66 15.37
N THR A 33 6.99 -6.56 15.40
CA THR A 33 6.56 -5.29 14.83
C THR A 33 7.10 -5.12 13.42
N LEU A 34 6.29 -4.52 12.55
CA LEU A 34 6.62 -4.10 11.19
C LEU A 34 6.20 -2.64 11.00
N LYS A 35 7.16 -1.76 10.79
CA LYS A 35 6.94 -0.32 10.59
C LYS A 35 7.04 0.03 9.12
N ILE A 36 5.97 0.58 8.57
CA ILE A 36 5.90 0.99 7.17
C ILE A 36 5.70 2.50 7.09
N PHE A 37 6.50 3.15 6.26
CA PHE A 37 6.35 4.55 5.86
C PHE A 37 5.90 4.58 4.40
N CYS A 38 4.77 5.24 4.14
CA CYS A 38 4.24 5.40 2.79
C CYS A 38 4.05 6.88 2.49
N TYR A 39 4.57 7.35 1.35
CA TYR A 39 4.59 8.78 1.04
C TYR A 39 4.55 9.06 -0.46
N ASN A 40 3.55 9.78 -0.89
CA ASN A 40 3.60 10.45 -2.19
C ASN A 40 4.59 11.62 -2.06
N VAL A 41 5.72 11.54 -2.77
CA VAL A 41 6.83 12.48 -2.62
C VAL A 41 6.75 13.69 -3.55
N ALA A 42 5.67 13.83 -4.32
CA ALA A 42 5.44 14.96 -5.24
C ALA A 42 6.64 15.28 -6.13
N GLY A 43 7.21 14.25 -6.76
CA GLY A 43 8.47 14.36 -7.53
C GLY A 43 8.30 14.79 -8.99
N LEU A 44 7.16 15.38 -9.35
CA LEU A 44 6.94 15.96 -10.68
C LEU A 44 7.83 17.19 -10.89
N PRO A 45 8.37 17.41 -12.10
CA PRO A 45 9.29 18.54 -12.39
C PRO A 45 8.54 19.87 -12.62
N ILE A 46 7.66 20.23 -11.70
CA ILE A 46 6.79 21.41 -11.79
C ILE A 46 7.31 22.64 -11.02
N ASP A 47 8.28 22.41 -10.11
CA ASP A 47 8.89 23.46 -9.30
C ASP A 47 10.41 23.27 -9.21
N LEU A 48 11.16 24.38 -9.14
CA LEU A 48 12.64 24.38 -9.01
C LEU A 48 13.12 23.87 -7.65
N ASP A 49 12.25 23.86 -6.64
CA ASP A 49 12.58 23.41 -5.28
C ASP A 49 12.40 21.89 -5.08
N VAL A 50 11.75 21.19 -6.00
CA VAL A 50 11.49 19.74 -5.91
C VAL A 50 12.77 18.92 -5.65
N PRO A 51 13.92 19.14 -6.32
CA PRO A 51 15.14 18.39 -6.05
C PRO A 51 15.60 18.48 -4.59
N LEU A 52 15.46 19.66 -3.98
CA LEU A 52 15.86 19.89 -2.59
C LEU A 52 14.85 19.29 -1.62
N LYS A 53 13.56 19.29 -1.94
CA LYS A 53 12.51 18.60 -1.20
C LYS A 53 12.75 17.08 -1.23
N GLN A 54 13.05 16.51 -2.40
CA GLN A 54 13.39 15.09 -2.54
C GLN A 54 14.61 14.70 -1.68
N ALA A 55 15.66 15.50 -1.68
CA ALA A 55 16.82 15.27 -0.83
C ALA A 55 16.47 15.33 0.67
N ALA A 56 15.62 16.27 1.08
CA ALA A 56 15.16 16.38 2.47
C ALA A 56 14.28 15.18 2.88
N ILE A 57 13.40 14.71 2.00
CA ILE A 57 12.61 13.48 2.20
C ILE A 57 13.54 12.27 2.36
N GLY A 58 14.52 12.10 1.49
CA GLY A 58 15.48 11.01 1.57
C GLY A 58 16.27 11.00 2.89
N LYS A 59 16.71 12.17 3.38
CA LYS A 59 17.34 12.31 4.70
C LYS A 59 16.37 11.93 5.83
N TYR A 60 15.15 12.44 5.76
CA TYR A 60 14.12 12.10 6.75
C TYR A 60 13.91 10.59 6.82
N ILE A 61 13.77 9.92 5.69
CA ILE A 61 13.63 8.46 5.61
C ILE A 61 14.85 7.76 6.22
N ASN A 62 16.07 8.21 5.87
CA ASN A 62 17.30 7.63 6.36
C ASN A 62 17.48 7.77 7.88
N ASP A 63 17.00 8.87 8.46
CA ASP A 63 17.16 9.19 9.88
C ASP A 63 16.04 8.61 10.75
N ASN A 64 15.02 7.99 10.14
CA ASN A 64 13.93 7.32 10.84
C ASN A 64 14.01 5.80 10.67
N ASP A 65 13.52 5.08 11.67
CA ASP A 65 13.68 3.63 11.79
C ASP A 65 12.43 2.88 11.28
N TYR A 66 12.13 3.00 9.99
CA TYR A 66 11.10 2.18 9.33
C TYR A 66 11.72 0.90 8.78
N ASP A 67 10.93 -0.18 8.68
CA ASP A 67 11.37 -1.44 8.09
C ASP A 67 11.20 -1.42 6.58
N ILE A 68 10.09 -0.83 6.13
CA ILE A 68 9.71 -0.67 4.72
C ILE A 68 9.33 0.79 4.47
N VAL A 69 9.77 1.31 3.33
CA VAL A 69 9.37 2.61 2.80
C VAL A 69 8.80 2.40 1.41
N ALA A 70 7.57 2.87 1.18
CA ALA A 70 6.91 2.84 -0.12
C ALA A 70 6.63 4.29 -0.58
N VAL A 71 7.09 4.65 -1.76
CA VAL A 71 6.91 6.01 -2.28
C VAL A 71 6.14 6.00 -3.59
N GLN A 72 5.36 7.07 -3.80
CA GLN A 72 4.65 7.38 -5.03
C GLN A 72 5.19 8.70 -5.59
N GLU A 73 5.02 8.93 -6.88
CA GLU A 73 5.55 10.08 -7.62
C GLU A 73 7.08 10.27 -7.52
N ASP A 74 7.80 9.20 -7.28
CA ASP A 74 9.25 9.22 -7.32
C ASP A 74 9.74 9.14 -8.78
N PHE A 75 9.72 10.29 -9.46
CA PHE A 75 9.98 10.40 -10.90
C PHE A 75 11.38 10.97 -11.21
N THR A 76 11.41 12.19 -11.74
CA THR A 76 12.59 12.83 -12.34
C THR A 76 13.73 13.03 -11.35
N TYR A 77 13.42 13.27 -10.09
CA TYR A 77 14.39 13.63 -9.07
C TYR A 77 14.74 12.49 -8.11
N HIS A 78 14.46 11.26 -8.50
CA HIS A 78 14.77 10.05 -7.74
C HIS A 78 16.20 10.02 -7.18
N SER A 79 17.20 10.45 -7.95
CA SER A 79 18.58 10.45 -7.50
C SER A 79 18.82 11.32 -6.26
N TYR A 80 18.10 12.44 -6.13
CA TYR A 80 18.20 13.31 -4.96
C TYR A 80 17.66 12.65 -3.70
N LEU A 81 16.59 11.87 -3.83
CA LEU A 81 16.01 11.08 -2.75
C LEU A 81 16.89 9.87 -2.43
N ASP A 82 17.24 9.06 -3.41
CA ASP A 82 17.97 7.79 -3.27
C ASP A 82 19.39 7.99 -2.71
N GLU A 83 20.08 9.07 -3.12
CA GLU A 83 21.40 9.41 -2.61
C GLU A 83 21.45 9.65 -1.10
N GLN A 84 20.34 10.00 -0.48
CA GLN A 84 20.25 10.21 0.96
C GLN A 84 19.89 8.94 1.74
N ILE A 85 19.28 7.95 1.08
CA ILE A 85 18.82 6.71 1.72
C ILE A 85 19.96 5.69 1.74
N LYS A 86 20.63 5.54 2.90
CA LYS A 86 21.81 4.66 3.08
C LYS A 86 21.52 3.43 3.94
N THR A 87 20.45 3.46 4.74
CA THR A 87 20.14 2.43 5.73
C THR A 87 19.26 1.30 5.18
N TYR A 88 18.83 1.40 3.91
CA TYR A 88 17.98 0.42 3.23
C TYR A 88 18.77 -0.28 2.13
N PRO A 89 19.30 -1.49 2.40
CA PRO A 89 20.14 -2.21 1.43
C PRO A 89 19.37 -2.79 0.25
N TYR A 90 18.05 -2.98 0.39
CA TYR A 90 17.19 -3.54 -0.65
C TYR A 90 16.24 -2.48 -1.17
N LYS A 91 16.14 -2.36 -2.48
CA LYS A 91 15.27 -1.41 -3.15
C LYS A 91 14.84 -1.93 -4.51
N THR A 92 13.65 -1.52 -4.94
CA THR A 92 13.13 -1.81 -6.27
C THR A 92 13.81 -0.95 -7.32
N ILE A 93 13.68 -1.33 -8.59
CA ILE A 93 14.30 -0.63 -9.71
C ILE A 93 13.48 0.61 -10.04
N HIS A 94 14.11 1.80 -10.03
CA HIS A 94 13.47 3.02 -10.49
C HIS A 94 13.19 2.96 -12.00
N THR A 95 11.95 3.24 -12.41
CA THR A 95 11.49 3.07 -13.80
C THR A 95 11.69 4.31 -14.67
N GLY A 96 12.19 5.40 -14.10
CA GLY A 96 12.50 6.64 -14.83
C GLY A 96 11.51 7.76 -14.59
N SER A 97 11.68 8.81 -15.37
CA SER A 97 10.83 10.01 -15.33
C SER A 97 9.54 9.80 -16.12
N ILE A 98 8.58 10.70 -15.93
CA ILE A 98 7.42 10.80 -16.83
C ILE A 98 7.89 11.08 -18.27
N PRO A 99 7.18 10.56 -19.29
CA PRO A 99 5.98 9.72 -19.24
C PRO A 99 6.28 8.21 -19.14
N TRP A 100 7.48 7.80 -18.81
CA TRP A 100 7.94 6.40 -18.88
C TRP A 100 7.88 5.66 -17.54
N GLY A 101 8.21 6.36 -16.44
CA GLY A 101 8.23 5.80 -15.10
C GLY A 101 6.85 5.84 -14.45
N ASP A 102 6.56 4.82 -13.62
CA ASP A 102 5.32 4.73 -12.84
C ASP A 102 5.40 5.49 -11.50
N GLY A 103 6.59 5.97 -11.12
CA GLY A 103 6.82 6.71 -9.89
C GLY A 103 6.71 5.88 -8.61
N LEU A 104 6.64 4.54 -8.71
CA LEU A 104 6.51 3.67 -7.54
C LEU A 104 7.86 3.06 -7.17
N ASN A 105 8.27 3.20 -5.91
CA ASN A 105 9.46 2.53 -5.40
C ASN A 105 9.27 2.04 -3.97
N VAL A 106 10.01 0.99 -3.63
CA VAL A 106 10.08 0.40 -2.29
C VAL A 106 11.53 0.33 -1.85
N PHE A 107 11.80 0.76 -0.62
CA PHE A 107 13.06 0.57 0.09
C PHE A 107 12.80 -0.30 1.30
N SER A 108 13.67 -1.28 1.56
CA SER A 108 13.48 -2.24 2.64
C SER A 108 14.79 -2.51 3.38
N LYS A 109 14.69 -2.78 4.68
CA LYS A 109 15.81 -3.29 5.50
C LYS A 109 16.05 -4.78 5.28
N THR A 110 15.01 -5.49 4.84
CA THR A 110 15.05 -6.93 4.57
C THR A 110 14.91 -7.21 3.08
N THR A 111 15.22 -8.43 2.67
CA THR A 111 15.29 -8.83 1.26
C THR A 111 13.94 -8.64 0.55
N LEU A 112 14.02 -8.11 -0.65
CA LEU A 112 12.91 -8.01 -1.61
C LEU A 112 13.08 -9.07 -2.70
N TYR A 113 11.98 -9.73 -3.06
CA TYR A 113 11.93 -10.72 -4.13
C TYR A 113 10.80 -10.41 -5.09
N ASN A 114 10.87 -10.91 -6.30
CA ASN A 114 9.79 -10.90 -7.28
C ASN A 114 9.16 -9.52 -7.52
N GLU A 115 9.94 -8.58 -8.07
CA GLU A 115 9.43 -7.27 -8.46
C GLU A 115 8.56 -7.39 -9.72
N GLU A 116 7.29 -7.01 -9.60
CA GLU A 116 6.33 -6.95 -10.69
C GLU A 116 5.63 -5.60 -10.70
N ARG A 117 5.51 -4.99 -11.88
CA ARG A 117 4.83 -3.70 -12.07
C ARG A 117 3.70 -3.86 -13.05
N GLN A 118 2.55 -3.32 -12.71
CA GLN A 118 1.39 -3.35 -13.59
C GLN A 118 0.77 -1.95 -13.68
N ILE A 119 0.67 -1.45 -14.90
CA ILE A 119 -0.05 -0.21 -15.18
C ILE A 119 -1.55 -0.50 -15.15
N TRP A 120 -2.34 0.49 -14.71
CA TRP A 120 -3.78 0.37 -14.75
C TRP A 120 -4.31 0.20 -16.17
N ASP A 121 -5.34 -0.64 -16.33
CA ASP A 121 -6.01 -0.85 -17.62
C ASP A 121 -6.80 0.40 -18.03
N LYS A 122 -7.27 1.18 -17.04
CA LYS A 122 -7.95 2.46 -17.23
C LYS A 122 -7.25 3.56 -16.45
N LEU A 123 -7.01 4.66 -17.14
CA LEU A 123 -6.58 5.95 -16.62
C LEU A 123 -7.45 7.03 -17.26
N SER A 124 -7.60 8.19 -16.63
CA SER A 124 -8.42 9.29 -17.12
C SER A 124 -7.66 10.61 -17.11
N GLY A 125 -7.87 11.41 -18.17
CA GLY A 125 -7.35 12.76 -18.30
C GLY A 125 -5.98 12.86 -18.98
N VAL A 126 -5.94 13.65 -20.05
CA VAL A 126 -4.69 14.00 -20.77
C VAL A 126 -4.18 15.37 -20.32
N ILE A 127 -5.07 16.36 -20.19
CA ILE A 127 -4.77 17.73 -19.75
C ILE A 127 -5.64 18.15 -18.56
N ASP A 128 -6.74 17.46 -18.36
CA ASP A 128 -7.69 17.56 -17.27
C ASP A 128 -7.71 16.28 -16.45
N GLY A 129 -8.46 16.22 -15.36
CA GLY A 129 -8.60 15.01 -14.54
C GLY A 129 -7.25 14.46 -14.07
N GLY A 130 -6.29 15.30 -13.68
CA GLY A 130 -4.99 14.91 -13.17
C GLY A 130 -3.95 14.54 -14.21
N SER A 131 -4.30 14.53 -15.49
CA SER A 131 -3.41 14.12 -16.59
C SER A 131 -2.85 12.71 -16.40
N ASP A 132 -3.61 11.81 -15.81
CA ASP A 132 -3.18 10.47 -15.42
C ASP A 132 -2.88 9.57 -16.62
N GLU A 133 -3.46 9.85 -17.80
CA GLU A 133 -3.10 9.17 -19.04
C GLU A 133 -1.66 9.51 -19.51
N LEU A 134 -1.03 10.58 -18.99
CA LEU A 134 0.34 10.95 -19.29
C LEU A 134 1.36 10.31 -18.33
N THR A 135 0.87 9.67 -17.27
CA THR A 135 1.69 9.05 -16.25
C THR A 135 1.28 7.59 -16.12
N PRO A 136 2.18 6.62 -16.31
CA PRO A 136 1.81 5.21 -16.27
C PRO A 136 1.56 4.73 -14.84
N LYS A 137 0.56 5.32 -14.15
CA LYS A 137 0.15 4.92 -12.81
C LYS A 137 -0.26 3.44 -12.78
N GLY A 138 -0.09 2.80 -11.64
CA GLY A 138 -0.35 1.40 -11.49
C GLY A 138 -0.09 0.90 -10.09
N PHE A 139 0.34 -0.34 -9.99
CA PHE A 139 0.87 -0.92 -8.76
C PHE A 139 2.20 -1.62 -8.98
N LEU A 140 3.02 -1.59 -7.95
CA LEU A 140 4.24 -2.36 -7.81
C LEU A 140 3.99 -3.44 -6.75
N TYR A 141 4.20 -4.70 -7.13
CA TYR A 141 4.15 -5.85 -6.24
C TYR A 141 5.58 -6.36 -5.98
N THR A 142 5.87 -6.69 -4.74
CA THR A 142 7.09 -7.35 -4.32
C THR A 142 6.83 -8.26 -3.12
N VAL A 143 7.68 -9.24 -2.92
CA VAL A 143 7.66 -10.11 -1.74
C VAL A 143 8.73 -9.62 -0.78
N VAL A 144 8.36 -9.37 0.46
CA VAL A 144 9.24 -8.92 1.53
C VAL A 144 9.50 -10.08 2.48
N GLU A 145 10.75 -10.35 2.80
CA GLU A 145 11.13 -11.25 3.87
C GLU A 145 10.99 -10.53 5.21
N LEU A 146 10.01 -10.92 6.02
CA LEU A 146 9.83 -10.36 7.37
C LEU A 146 10.85 -10.94 8.36
N GLU A 147 11.07 -12.23 8.26
CA GLU A 147 12.08 -13.01 8.95
C GLU A 147 12.32 -14.33 8.18
N ASP A 148 13.31 -15.10 8.55
CA ASP A 148 13.65 -16.36 7.90
C ASP A 148 12.41 -17.27 7.74
N GLY A 149 12.06 -17.57 6.51
CA GLY A 149 10.90 -18.39 6.12
C GLY A 149 9.53 -17.70 6.26
N VAL A 150 9.44 -16.43 6.62
CA VAL A 150 8.19 -15.66 6.72
C VAL A 150 8.18 -14.53 5.69
N TYR A 151 7.27 -14.61 4.76
CA TYR A 151 7.19 -13.67 3.64
C TYR A 151 5.84 -12.95 3.59
N LEU A 152 5.87 -11.69 3.16
CA LEU A 152 4.74 -10.80 2.97
C LEU A 152 4.62 -10.43 1.49
N ASP A 153 3.43 -10.50 0.93
CA ASP A 153 3.12 -9.91 -0.35
C ASP A 153 2.80 -8.42 -0.17
N LEU A 154 3.71 -7.56 -0.61
CA LEU A 154 3.60 -6.11 -0.49
C LEU A 154 3.22 -5.50 -1.84
N TYR A 155 2.22 -4.63 -1.81
CA TYR A 155 1.83 -3.79 -2.93
C TYR A 155 2.03 -2.32 -2.55
N THR A 156 2.59 -1.52 -3.44
CA THR A 156 2.44 -0.07 -3.41
C THR A 156 1.70 0.39 -4.65
N ILE A 157 0.75 1.31 -4.47
CA ILE A 157 -0.15 1.73 -5.54
C ILE A 157 -0.17 3.25 -5.68
N HIS A 158 -0.51 3.71 -6.89
CA HIS A 158 -0.95 5.07 -7.15
C HIS A 158 -2.16 5.00 -8.08
N ALA A 159 -3.36 5.25 -7.54
CA ALA A 159 -4.61 5.18 -8.28
C ALA A 159 -4.87 6.46 -9.09
N ASP A 160 -5.81 6.39 -10.02
CA ASP A 160 -6.27 7.54 -10.82
C ASP A 160 -6.77 8.66 -9.90
N ALA A 161 -6.40 9.90 -10.19
CA ALA A 161 -6.69 11.06 -9.35
C ALA A 161 -8.03 11.73 -9.73
N TYR A 162 -8.42 12.74 -8.93
CA TYR A 162 -9.56 13.64 -9.15
C TYR A 162 -10.96 13.00 -9.05
N GLY A 163 -11.99 13.87 -9.14
CA GLY A 163 -13.39 13.52 -8.88
C GLY A 163 -14.32 13.70 -10.08
N ASP A 164 -13.80 13.95 -11.28
CA ASP A 164 -14.61 13.95 -12.48
C ASP A 164 -15.09 12.53 -12.84
N PRO A 165 -16.16 12.36 -13.62
CA PRO A 165 -16.75 11.05 -13.88
C PRO A 165 -15.79 10.06 -14.53
N GLY A 166 -14.85 10.52 -15.36
CA GLY A 166 -13.87 9.67 -16.02
C GLY A 166 -12.84 9.13 -15.02
N SER A 167 -12.29 9.99 -14.16
CA SER A 167 -11.36 9.63 -13.10
C SER A 167 -11.99 8.70 -12.06
N VAL A 168 -13.25 8.95 -11.69
CA VAL A 168 -14.02 8.06 -10.79
C VAL A 168 -14.21 6.67 -11.40
N GLU A 169 -14.53 6.57 -12.69
CA GLU A 169 -14.65 5.29 -13.39
C GLU A 169 -13.31 4.57 -13.49
N ALA A 170 -12.24 5.29 -13.85
CA ALA A 170 -10.90 4.75 -13.94
C ALA A 170 -10.41 4.20 -12.59
N ARG A 171 -10.54 4.99 -11.53
CA ARG A 171 -10.18 4.59 -10.16
C ARG A 171 -10.97 3.39 -9.65
N THR A 172 -12.27 3.32 -9.96
CA THR A 172 -13.08 2.14 -9.65
C THR A 172 -12.54 0.88 -10.33
N ASP A 173 -12.11 1.00 -11.60
CA ASP A 173 -11.50 -0.10 -12.35
C ASP A 173 -10.11 -0.46 -11.82
N ASN A 174 -9.32 0.52 -11.36
CA ASN A 174 -8.03 0.28 -10.73
C ASN A 174 -8.15 -0.65 -9.52
N PHE A 175 -9.12 -0.40 -8.62
CA PHE A 175 -9.35 -1.28 -7.47
C PHE A 175 -9.89 -2.65 -7.86
N ARG A 176 -10.70 -2.75 -8.90
CA ARG A 176 -11.10 -4.04 -9.46
C ARG A 176 -9.89 -4.84 -9.95
N GLN A 177 -9.02 -4.22 -10.75
CA GLN A 177 -7.82 -4.85 -11.30
C GLN A 177 -6.87 -5.29 -10.18
N LEU A 178 -6.65 -4.47 -9.17
CA LEU A 178 -5.82 -4.80 -8.01
C LEU A 178 -6.40 -5.98 -7.21
N ALA A 179 -7.70 -5.96 -6.93
CA ALA A 179 -8.39 -7.04 -6.22
C ALA A 179 -8.31 -8.37 -6.99
N GLU A 180 -8.49 -8.34 -8.31
CA GLU A 180 -8.31 -9.50 -9.16
C GLU A 180 -6.88 -10.04 -9.10
N HIS A 181 -5.87 -9.16 -9.13
CA HIS A 181 -4.48 -9.58 -9.00
C HIS A 181 -4.22 -10.24 -7.63
N ILE A 182 -4.70 -9.61 -6.54
CA ILE A 182 -4.57 -10.16 -5.18
C ILE A 182 -5.25 -11.54 -5.06
N ASN A 183 -6.46 -11.70 -5.61
CA ASN A 183 -7.21 -12.96 -5.52
C ASN A 183 -6.63 -14.07 -6.41
N ASN A 184 -5.98 -13.72 -7.51
CA ASN A 184 -5.37 -14.68 -8.43
C ASN A 184 -3.96 -15.11 -8.05
N ARG A 185 -3.42 -14.62 -6.93
CA ARG A 185 -2.13 -15.08 -6.41
C ARG A 185 -2.16 -16.57 -6.17
N LYS A 186 -1.02 -17.23 -6.42
CA LYS A 186 -0.85 -18.67 -6.18
C LYS A 186 -0.32 -18.98 -4.77
N THR A 187 -0.18 -17.97 -3.94
CA THR A 187 0.32 -18.07 -2.57
C THR A 187 -0.73 -17.63 -1.59
N ASP A 188 -0.64 -18.16 -0.38
CA ASP A 188 -1.48 -17.79 0.75
C ASP A 188 -0.75 -16.89 1.75
N ARG A 189 0.26 -16.15 1.30
CA ARG A 189 1.00 -15.23 2.16
C ARG A 189 0.12 -14.07 2.64
N PRO A 190 0.42 -13.49 3.81
CA PRO A 190 -0.23 -12.25 4.23
C PRO A 190 0.02 -11.15 3.20
N VAL A 191 -0.90 -10.20 3.11
CA VAL A 191 -0.87 -9.11 2.13
C VAL A 191 -0.92 -7.79 2.84
N ILE A 192 -0.08 -6.86 2.42
CA ILE A 192 -0.23 -5.44 2.73
C ILE A 192 -0.24 -4.65 1.42
N VAL A 193 -1.18 -3.72 1.29
CA VAL A 193 -1.27 -2.75 0.21
C VAL A 193 -1.16 -1.37 0.82
N VAL A 194 -0.17 -0.59 0.40
CA VAL A 194 -0.01 0.82 0.82
C VAL A 194 0.08 1.71 -0.41
N GLY A 195 -0.30 2.97 -0.29
CA GLY A 195 -0.14 3.89 -1.42
C GLY A 195 -1.11 5.06 -1.39
N ASP A 196 -1.05 5.82 -2.47
CA ASP A 196 -2.00 6.86 -2.79
C ASP A 196 -3.19 6.26 -3.55
N TYR A 197 -4.30 6.12 -2.83
CA TYR A 197 -5.55 5.55 -3.39
C TYR A 197 -6.38 6.63 -4.10
N ASN A 198 -6.02 7.91 -3.96
CA ASN A 198 -6.81 9.02 -4.47
C ASN A 198 -8.31 8.95 -4.13
N ALA A 199 -8.65 8.25 -3.05
CA ALA A 199 -10.02 8.04 -2.58
C ALA A 199 -10.08 7.91 -1.06
N PHE A 200 -11.10 8.54 -0.48
CA PHE A 200 -11.48 8.34 0.92
C PHE A 200 -12.41 7.14 1.04
N LEU A 201 -12.39 6.45 2.16
CA LEU A 201 -13.34 5.37 2.44
C LEU A 201 -14.66 5.91 3.01
N HIS A 202 -14.60 6.91 3.91
CA HIS A 202 -15.79 7.59 4.39
C HIS A 202 -16.18 8.68 3.40
N THR A 203 -17.38 8.65 2.86
CA THR A 203 -17.74 9.56 1.79
C THR A 203 -18.89 10.51 2.16
N LYS A 204 -18.73 11.79 1.81
CA LYS A 204 -19.85 12.72 1.63
C LYS A 204 -20.39 12.71 0.21
N SER A 205 -19.58 12.29 -0.73
CA SER A 205 -19.88 12.29 -2.15
C SER A 205 -19.80 10.86 -2.69
N PRO A 206 -20.76 10.45 -3.54
CA PRO A 206 -20.68 9.15 -4.22
C PRO A 206 -19.40 8.95 -5.06
N SER A 207 -18.64 10.03 -5.30
CA SER A 207 -17.37 9.99 -6.04
C SER A 207 -16.18 9.59 -5.18
N ASP A 208 -16.29 9.49 -3.86
CA ASP A 208 -15.13 9.28 -3.00
C ASP A 208 -14.82 7.79 -2.79
N ASP A 209 -15.78 6.96 -2.41
CA ASP A 209 -15.55 5.51 -2.23
C ASP A 209 -15.72 4.75 -3.55
N THR A 210 -14.85 4.98 -4.49
CA THR A 210 -14.98 4.38 -5.81
C THR A 210 -14.37 2.99 -5.87
N GLY A 211 -15.04 2.04 -5.27
CA GLY A 211 -14.70 0.63 -5.38
C GLY A 211 -13.79 0.09 -4.29
N ILE A 212 -13.29 0.90 -3.33
CA ILE A 212 -12.50 0.39 -2.19
C ILE A 212 -13.33 -0.65 -1.43
N ARG A 213 -14.55 -0.32 -1.02
CA ARG A 213 -15.41 -1.25 -0.30
C ARG A 213 -15.73 -2.48 -1.15
N THR A 214 -16.22 -2.27 -2.36
CA THR A 214 -16.70 -3.35 -3.24
C THR A 214 -15.58 -4.32 -3.62
N TYR A 215 -14.43 -3.79 -4.04
CA TYR A 215 -13.37 -4.63 -4.61
C TYR A 215 -12.30 -5.01 -3.60
N MET A 216 -11.87 -4.07 -2.76
CA MET A 216 -10.77 -4.35 -1.84
C MET A 216 -11.27 -5.01 -0.56
N ILE A 217 -12.33 -4.48 0.09
CA ILE A 217 -12.83 -5.03 1.35
C ILE A 217 -13.65 -6.28 1.07
N ASP A 218 -14.76 -6.16 0.34
CA ASP A 218 -15.69 -7.29 0.13
C ASP A 218 -15.14 -8.30 -0.88
N GLY A 219 -14.48 -7.82 -1.95
CA GLY A 219 -14.00 -8.67 -3.04
C GLY A 219 -12.66 -9.36 -2.76
N ALA A 220 -11.67 -8.65 -2.22
CA ALA A 220 -10.36 -9.20 -1.90
C ALA A 220 -10.19 -9.62 -0.43
N GLY A 221 -11.16 -9.31 0.43
CA GLY A 221 -11.13 -9.66 1.85
C GLY A 221 -10.08 -8.87 2.63
N MET A 222 -9.78 -7.65 2.20
CA MET A 222 -8.82 -6.77 2.87
C MET A 222 -9.48 -6.05 4.03
N LYS A 223 -8.72 -5.81 5.10
CA LYS A 223 -9.06 -4.88 6.17
C LYS A 223 -8.40 -3.53 5.90
N ASP A 224 -9.07 -2.45 6.24
CA ASP A 224 -8.49 -1.11 6.17
C ASP A 224 -7.86 -0.73 7.50
N ALA A 225 -6.56 -0.43 7.49
CA ALA A 225 -5.80 -0.18 8.71
C ALA A 225 -6.29 1.06 9.49
N TRP A 226 -6.80 2.09 8.79
CA TRP A 226 -7.36 3.26 9.46
C TRP A 226 -8.68 2.92 10.18
N VAL A 227 -9.57 2.14 9.52
CA VAL A 227 -10.83 1.71 10.13
C VAL A 227 -10.60 0.84 11.36
N GLU A 228 -9.68 -0.11 11.25
CA GLU A 228 -9.33 -0.97 12.39
C GLU A 228 -8.73 -0.16 13.56
N CYS A 229 -7.80 0.73 13.27
CA CYS A 229 -7.08 1.52 14.28
C CYS A 229 -7.91 2.63 14.89
N HIS A 230 -8.71 3.36 14.11
CA HIS A 230 -9.36 4.59 14.53
C HIS A 230 -10.88 4.52 14.62
N ASN A 231 -11.51 3.55 13.95
CA ASN A 231 -12.97 3.36 13.96
C ASN A 231 -13.41 2.01 14.53
N ASN A 232 -12.53 1.34 15.29
CA ASN A 232 -12.77 0.04 15.95
C ASN A 232 -13.32 -1.04 15.01
N GLY A 233 -12.86 -1.10 13.76
CA GLY A 233 -13.34 -2.05 12.76
C GLY A 233 -14.76 -1.79 12.27
N ASN A 234 -15.34 -0.64 12.54
CA ASN A 234 -16.69 -0.31 12.07
C ASN A 234 -16.62 0.35 10.70
N TYR A 235 -17.00 -0.40 9.68
CA TYR A 235 -17.03 0.01 8.29
C TYR A 235 -18.34 0.69 7.86
N ASP A 236 -19.36 0.68 8.71
CA ASP A 236 -20.71 1.12 8.35
C ASP A 236 -21.09 2.47 8.94
N ASP A 237 -20.44 2.88 10.02
CA ASP A 237 -20.75 4.13 10.70
C ASP A 237 -19.49 4.89 11.11
N PHE A 238 -19.26 6.01 10.44
CA PHE A 238 -18.19 6.97 10.72
C PHE A 238 -18.66 8.20 11.48
N SER A 239 -19.94 8.28 11.86
CA SER A 239 -20.56 9.47 12.44
C SER A 239 -19.88 9.92 13.74
N SER A 240 -19.59 9.00 14.65
CA SER A 240 -18.93 9.31 15.92
C SER A 240 -17.52 9.88 15.72
N TYR A 241 -16.81 9.44 14.69
CA TYR A 241 -15.51 9.96 14.34
C TYR A 241 -15.62 11.33 13.69
N ILE A 242 -16.56 11.50 12.77
CA ILE A 242 -16.85 12.75 12.07
C ILE A 242 -17.32 13.82 13.06
N ASP A 243 -18.21 13.49 14.00
CA ASP A 243 -18.69 14.40 15.06
C ASP A 243 -17.56 14.90 15.94
N LYS A 244 -16.58 14.03 16.24
CA LYS A 244 -15.45 14.37 17.09
C LYS A 244 -14.38 15.19 16.38
N TYR A 245 -14.07 14.90 15.12
CA TYR A 245 -12.92 15.44 14.41
C TYR A 245 -13.29 16.30 13.20
N GLY A 246 -14.57 16.35 12.81
CA GLY A 246 -15.08 17.08 11.64
C GLY A 246 -14.77 16.34 10.31
N TYR A 247 -15.08 16.99 9.21
CA TYR A 247 -14.77 16.48 7.85
C TYR A 247 -13.52 17.15 7.25
N GLY A 248 -12.66 17.72 8.03
CA GLY A 248 -11.54 18.48 7.53
C GLY A 248 -10.27 17.64 7.47
N TYR A 249 -9.82 17.33 6.30
CA TYR A 249 -8.52 16.75 5.96
C TYR A 249 -7.34 17.45 6.69
N LEU A 250 -7.47 18.73 7.01
CA LEU A 250 -6.42 19.55 7.62
C LEU A 250 -6.57 19.76 9.13
N SER A 251 -7.69 19.38 9.76
CA SER A 251 -7.97 19.82 11.12
C SER A 251 -7.39 18.92 12.22
N THR A 252 -7.01 17.69 11.89
CA THR A 252 -6.45 16.74 12.88
C THR A 252 -5.52 15.75 12.20
N ILE A 253 -4.36 16.24 11.78
CA ILE A 253 -3.27 15.41 11.28
C ILE A 253 -3.03 14.25 12.25
N GLY A 254 -2.98 13.04 11.71
CA GLY A 254 -2.72 11.83 12.45
C GLY A 254 -3.93 10.96 12.80
N LYS A 255 -5.16 11.46 12.72
CA LYS A 255 -6.36 10.69 13.10
C LYS A 255 -7.46 10.68 12.04
N TRP A 256 -7.28 11.42 10.98
CA TRP A 256 -8.29 11.62 9.95
C TRP A 256 -8.14 10.56 8.84
N ASP A 257 -9.24 10.13 8.22
CA ASP A 257 -9.17 9.32 7.00
C ASP A 257 -8.53 10.10 5.86
N SER A 258 -7.62 9.48 5.14
CA SER A 258 -6.85 10.09 4.06
C SER A 258 -6.97 9.29 2.77
N ILE A 259 -6.52 9.89 1.67
CA ILE A 259 -6.35 9.20 0.39
C ILE A 259 -5.10 8.30 0.40
N GLU A 260 -4.12 8.56 1.26
CA GLU A 260 -3.04 7.64 1.59
C GLU A 260 -3.58 6.53 2.49
N ARG A 261 -3.48 5.29 2.05
CA ARG A 261 -4.09 4.16 2.78
C ARG A 261 -3.14 3.00 2.95
N ALA A 262 -3.40 2.23 4.00
CA ALA A 262 -2.87 0.90 4.18
C ALA A 262 -4.03 -0.09 4.32
N MET A 263 -4.00 -1.15 3.53
CA MET A 263 -4.94 -2.27 3.66
C MET A 263 -4.16 -3.56 3.84
N TYR A 264 -4.74 -4.52 4.56
CA TYR A 264 -4.04 -5.76 4.89
C TYR A 264 -4.98 -6.95 5.02
N LYS A 265 -4.43 -8.15 4.90
CA LYS A 265 -5.11 -9.39 5.26
C LYS A 265 -4.11 -10.46 5.69
N ASP A 266 -4.57 -11.36 6.52
CA ASP A 266 -3.84 -12.53 6.98
C ASP A 266 -3.60 -13.52 5.84
N GLY A 267 -2.63 -14.42 6.03
CA GLY A 267 -2.39 -15.51 5.09
C GLY A 267 -1.23 -16.40 5.54
N GLY A 268 -1.21 -17.65 5.06
CA GLY A 268 -0.13 -18.59 5.31
C GLY A 268 0.18 -18.87 6.77
N GLY A 269 -0.84 -18.76 7.64
CA GLY A 269 -0.65 -18.89 9.09
C GLY A 269 0.10 -17.72 9.72
N VAL A 270 0.10 -16.55 9.07
CA VAL A 270 0.58 -15.28 9.64
C VAL A 270 -0.61 -14.35 9.86
N HIS A 271 -0.81 -13.95 11.10
CA HIS A 271 -1.82 -12.97 11.51
C HIS A 271 -1.20 -11.59 11.54
N LEU A 272 -1.89 -10.61 10.93
CA LEU A 272 -1.54 -9.20 10.93
C LEU A 272 -2.55 -8.40 11.75
N GLU A 273 -2.05 -7.49 12.58
CA GLU A 273 -2.87 -6.55 13.34
C GLU A 273 -2.22 -5.16 13.25
N VAL A 274 -3.02 -4.12 12.96
CA VAL A 274 -2.53 -2.75 12.99
C VAL A 274 -2.46 -2.27 14.43
N SER A 275 -1.26 -1.90 14.90
CA SER A 275 -1.04 -1.38 16.24
C SER A 275 -1.09 0.14 16.30
N GLN A 276 -0.65 0.80 15.22
CA GLN A 276 -0.65 2.26 15.13
C GLN A 276 -0.77 2.71 13.67
N LEU A 277 -1.52 3.79 13.45
CA LEU A 277 -1.57 4.49 12.17
C LEU A 277 -1.67 5.99 12.41
N THR A 278 -0.83 6.76 11.72
CA THR A 278 -0.87 8.23 11.78
C THR A 278 -0.54 8.82 10.41
N TYR A 279 -1.05 10.03 10.18
CA TYR A 279 -0.67 10.86 9.04
C TYR A 279 0.11 12.07 9.53
N ASP A 280 1.12 12.50 8.78
CA ASP A 280 1.97 13.61 9.15
C ASP A 280 2.45 14.40 7.92
N TYR A 281 2.32 15.72 7.94
CA TYR A 281 3.00 16.58 6.98
C TYR A 281 4.45 16.74 7.42
N ILE A 282 5.34 16.15 6.64
CA ILE A 282 6.76 16.07 7.01
C ILE A 282 7.41 17.44 6.86
N GLU A 283 7.96 17.93 7.97
CA GLU A 283 8.87 19.08 8.00
C GLU A 283 10.27 18.57 8.38
N TYR A 284 11.27 18.89 7.59
CA TYR A 284 12.60 18.37 7.85
C TYR A 284 13.70 19.25 7.23
N ASP A 285 14.85 19.32 7.88
CA ASP A 285 16.03 20.09 7.47
C ASP A 285 15.71 21.57 7.18
N GLY A 286 14.83 22.15 8.02
CA GLY A 286 14.39 23.55 7.91
C GLY A 286 13.41 23.81 6.76
N ARG A 287 12.86 22.77 6.15
CA ARG A 287 11.86 22.85 5.09
C ARG A 287 10.51 22.38 5.60
N THR A 288 9.49 23.09 5.22
CA THR A 288 8.08 22.73 5.40
C THR A 288 7.51 22.30 4.06
N GLU A 289 6.37 21.65 4.08
CA GLU A 289 5.64 21.28 2.85
C GLU A 289 6.53 20.53 1.84
N LEU A 290 7.19 19.44 2.31
CA LEU A 290 8.04 18.63 1.45
C LEU A 290 7.25 17.93 0.34
N SER A 291 5.96 17.66 0.57
CA SER A 291 4.98 17.21 -0.39
C SER A 291 3.63 17.87 -0.10
N ASP A 292 2.76 17.93 -1.06
CA ASP A 292 1.34 18.30 -0.92
C ASP A 292 0.48 17.19 -0.32
N HIS A 293 1.06 16.01 -0.10
CA HIS A 293 0.47 14.88 0.58
C HIS A 293 0.99 14.73 2.01
N PRO A 294 0.18 14.20 2.97
CA PRO A 294 0.71 13.75 4.24
C PRO A 294 1.39 12.38 4.06
N ALA A 295 2.43 12.12 4.84
CA ALA A 295 3.01 10.80 4.92
C ALA A 295 2.14 9.89 5.80
N LEU A 296 1.89 8.68 5.37
CA LEU A 296 1.28 7.60 6.16
C LEU A 296 2.38 6.85 6.93
N LYS A 297 2.24 6.79 8.25
CA LYS A 297 3.06 5.99 9.15
C LYS A 297 2.18 4.90 9.74
N VAL A 298 2.44 3.66 9.43
CA VAL A 298 1.65 2.54 9.94
C VAL A 298 2.56 1.49 10.56
N GLU A 299 2.15 1.00 11.72
CA GLU A 299 2.81 -0.06 12.44
C GLU A 299 1.86 -1.25 12.55
N PHE A 300 2.33 -2.40 12.08
CA PHE A 300 1.67 -3.69 12.23
C PHE A 300 2.40 -4.54 13.25
N THR A 301 1.66 -5.40 13.93
CA THR A 301 2.24 -6.60 14.52
C THR A 301 1.94 -7.79 13.60
N TYR A 302 2.90 -8.71 13.49
CA TYR A 302 2.68 -9.98 12.83
C TYR A 302 3.04 -11.13 13.77
N THR A 303 2.21 -12.17 13.73
CA THR A 303 2.33 -13.32 14.63
C THR A 303 2.09 -14.59 13.84
N LYS A 304 3.00 -15.57 13.98
CA LYS A 304 2.75 -16.92 13.46
C LYS A 304 1.59 -17.55 14.22
N THR A 305 0.78 -18.36 13.55
CA THR A 305 -0.27 -19.14 14.15
C THR A 305 0.06 -20.64 14.07
N ASP A 306 -0.74 -21.50 14.70
CA ASP A 306 -0.56 -22.95 14.64
C ASP A 306 -0.65 -23.52 13.21
N ASP A 307 -1.28 -22.77 12.30
CA ASP A 307 -1.40 -23.13 10.87
C ASP A 307 -0.21 -22.63 10.02
N PHE A 308 0.79 -21.99 10.65
CA PHE A 308 1.96 -21.48 9.92
C PHE A 308 2.75 -22.62 9.27
N VAL A 309 2.97 -22.48 7.98
CA VAL A 309 3.85 -23.35 7.21
C VAL A 309 5.01 -22.51 6.69
N GLU A 310 6.22 -22.86 7.11
CA GLU A 310 7.42 -22.18 6.63
C GLU A 310 7.48 -22.26 5.10
N ASN A 311 7.57 -21.09 4.48
CA ASN A 311 7.67 -20.96 3.02
C ASN A 311 9.14 -20.80 2.64
N SER A 312 9.80 -21.89 2.25
CA SER A 312 11.20 -21.91 1.88
C SER A 312 11.50 -21.33 0.49
N ASP A 313 10.48 -21.03 -0.32
CA ASP A 313 10.68 -20.50 -1.67
C ASP A 313 9.81 -19.24 -1.91
N PRO A 314 10.38 -18.04 -1.69
CA PRO A 314 9.70 -16.79 -1.95
C PRO A 314 9.39 -16.57 -3.45
N LEU A 315 10.07 -17.29 -4.34
CA LEU A 315 9.94 -17.21 -5.80
C LEU A 315 8.98 -18.27 -6.37
N ALA A 316 8.38 -19.13 -5.55
CA ALA A 316 7.43 -20.17 -5.99
C ALA A 316 6.18 -19.59 -6.70
N VAL A 317 6.03 -18.28 -6.69
CA VAL A 317 5.06 -17.54 -7.51
C VAL A 317 5.71 -17.20 -8.84
N LYS A 318 5.59 -18.07 -9.82
CA LYS A 318 5.71 -17.64 -11.21
C LYS A 318 4.44 -16.85 -11.55
N THR A 319 4.42 -15.57 -11.25
CA THR A 319 3.58 -14.64 -11.99
C THR A 319 4.08 -14.69 -13.43
N GLU A 320 3.20 -15.05 -14.36
CA GLU A 320 3.49 -14.78 -15.76
C GLU A 320 3.62 -13.27 -15.86
N ASN A 321 4.86 -12.78 -15.93
CA ASN A 321 5.14 -11.38 -16.25
C ASN A 321 4.46 -11.10 -17.59
N LYS A 322 3.26 -10.57 -17.54
CA LYS A 322 2.76 -9.75 -18.62
C LYS A 322 3.58 -8.47 -18.57
N THR A 323 4.83 -8.56 -18.97
CA THR A 323 5.59 -7.37 -19.33
C THR A 323 4.76 -6.68 -20.37
N GLU A 324 4.08 -5.62 -19.98
CA GLU A 324 3.44 -4.76 -20.96
C GLU A 324 4.54 -4.39 -21.95
N SER A 325 4.39 -4.83 -23.18
CA SER A 325 5.45 -4.66 -24.15
C SER A 325 5.73 -3.17 -24.24
N VAL A 326 6.99 -2.78 -24.30
CA VAL A 326 7.43 -1.39 -24.59
C VAL A 326 6.62 -0.80 -25.76
N PHE A 327 6.18 -1.64 -26.70
CA PHE A 327 5.31 -1.29 -27.81
C PHE A 327 3.91 -0.81 -27.38
N ARG A 328 3.30 -1.38 -26.33
CA ARG A 328 2.00 -0.93 -25.83
C ARG A 328 2.12 0.45 -25.16
N ARG A 329 3.18 0.69 -24.38
CA ARG A 329 3.48 2.00 -23.79
C ARG A 329 3.74 3.05 -24.89
N ILE A 330 4.53 2.70 -25.91
CA ILE A 330 4.77 3.57 -27.07
C ILE A 330 3.45 3.85 -27.81
N TYR A 331 2.62 2.84 -28.00
CA TYR A 331 1.32 3.00 -28.66
C TYR A 331 0.41 3.97 -27.90
N TYR A 332 0.23 3.79 -26.58
CA TYR A 332 -0.58 4.71 -25.79
C TYR A 332 0.01 6.11 -25.73
N PHE A 333 1.32 6.26 -25.60
CA PHE A 333 1.98 7.56 -25.71
C PHE A 333 1.63 8.29 -27.01
N PHE A 334 1.66 7.62 -28.15
CA PHE A 334 1.26 8.24 -29.40
C PHE A 334 -0.25 8.50 -29.51
N VAL A 335 -1.08 7.64 -28.94
CA VAL A 335 -2.53 7.87 -28.87
C VAL A 335 -2.81 9.14 -28.03
N ASP A 336 -2.13 9.32 -26.92
CA ASP A 336 -2.30 10.48 -26.04
C ASP A 336 -1.76 11.76 -26.68
N ILE A 337 -0.61 11.70 -27.33
CA ILE A 337 -0.12 12.81 -28.16
C ILE A 337 -1.13 13.16 -29.27
N PHE A 338 -1.74 12.17 -29.90
CA PHE A 338 -2.73 12.41 -30.94
C PHE A 338 -4.01 13.03 -30.39
N LYS A 339 -4.50 12.57 -29.21
CA LYS A 339 -5.62 13.19 -28.47
C LYS A 339 -5.29 14.65 -28.11
N LEU A 340 -4.08 14.91 -27.61
CA LEU A 340 -3.60 16.26 -27.28
C LEU A 340 -3.58 17.17 -28.53
N LEU A 341 -3.03 16.70 -29.63
CA LEU A 341 -2.96 17.46 -30.88
C LEU A 341 -4.32 17.64 -31.56
N SER A 342 -5.24 16.71 -31.36
CA SER A 342 -6.62 16.79 -31.87
C SER A 342 -7.50 17.74 -31.04
N ASN A 343 -7.12 18.03 -29.80
CA ASN A 343 -7.76 19.02 -28.93
C ASN A 343 -6.96 20.33 -28.93
N TRP A 344 -7.04 21.06 -30.05
CA TRP A 344 -6.24 22.27 -30.29
C TRP A 344 -6.47 23.37 -29.24
N ASP A 345 -7.71 23.48 -28.73
CA ASP A 345 -8.05 24.49 -27.71
C ASP A 345 -7.39 24.20 -26.37
N ALA A 346 -7.31 22.92 -25.98
CA ALA A 346 -6.62 22.45 -24.77
C ALA A 346 -5.11 22.63 -24.89
N LEU A 347 -4.51 22.35 -26.06
CA LEU A 347 -3.10 22.59 -26.33
C LEU A 347 -2.74 24.07 -26.22
N MET A 348 -3.57 24.95 -26.77
CA MET A 348 -3.36 26.41 -26.70
C MET A 348 -3.54 26.94 -25.28
N ALA A 349 -4.43 26.38 -24.48
CA ALA A 349 -4.57 26.72 -23.06
C ALA A 349 -3.32 26.34 -22.26
N LEU A 350 -2.75 25.17 -22.50
CA LEU A 350 -1.51 24.69 -21.89
C LEU A 350 -0.33 25.61 -22.23
N LEU A 351 -0.14 25.92 -23.51
CA LEU A 351 0.94 26.81 -23.99
C LEU A 351 0.77 28.24 -23.53
N GLY A 352 -0.47 28.73 -23.37
CA GLY A 352 -0.79 30.05 -22.87
C GLY A 352 -0.58 30.22 -21.36
N GLY A 353 -0.56 29.12 -20.60
CA GLY A 353 -0.26 29.10 -19.16
C GLY A 353 1.23 29.18 -18.82
N ILE A 354 2.10 28.78 -19.74
CA ILE A 354 3.57 28.78 -19.56
C ILE A 354 4.19 30.20 -19.69
N GLY A 355 3.40 31.17 -20.12
CA GLY A 355 3.85 32.58 -20.37
C GLY A 355 3.32 33.61 -19.39
N LYS A 356 2.82 33.21 -18.21
CA LYS A 356 2.39 34.11 -17.14
C LYS A 356 3.15 33.75 -15.81
#